data_c21034d70c25fbd20023c837a9ee0733
#
_entry.id   c21034d70c25fbd20023c837a9ee0733
#
_cell.length_a   1.000
_cell.length_b   1.000
_cell.length_c   1.000
_cell.angle_alpha   90.00
_cell.angle_beta   90.00
_cell.angle_gamma   90.00
#
_symmetry.space_group_name_H-M   'P 1'
#
loop_
_entity.id
_entity.type
_entity.pdbx_description
1 polymer ?
#
loop_
_entity_poly.entity_id
_entity_poly.type
_entity_poly.pdbx_seq_one_letter_code
_entity_poly.pdbx_strand_id
1 'polypeptide(L)'
;VNPTDVPVAVYGSHVENSTSDAAVDTSLLHSMSQLATNPNTTYVIETDPNFTNRRNFLSSDYVLSRLKLDPMNVQKRLGDGYYEQQLVMQEIMRQTGKSRLQSGLSAEEQYRQLMDAGISVTKSQSIALGRGLTEAEQKNLKEDVVLLVSKAVVLPNGKTETVLVPTLYLAPNTKRVDGGANLQAQSINLSVDTMHTSGSIVADKDVTITGNTIHNDNGLIKGNTTTVIANDEVRNTQGTI
;
A
#
# COMPACT_ATOMS: atom_id res chain seq x y z
N VAL A 1 -21.65 12.26 -32.52
CA VAL A 1 -21.41 12.19 -31.07
C VAL A 1 -20.03 11.61 -30.86
N ASN A 2 -19.11 12.44 -30.41
CA ASN A 2 -17.73 12.10 -30.27
C ASN A 2 -17.56 11.20 -29.04
N PRO A 3 -16.90 10.03 -29.11
CA PRO A 3 -16.77 9.10 -27.98
C PRO A 3 -15.75 9.54 -26.92
N THR A 4 -15.44 10.82 -26.83
CA THR A 4 -14.40 11.36 -25.95
C THR A 4 -14.93 12.04 -24.68
N ASP A 5 -16.23 12.16 -24.52
CA ASP A 5 -16.83 12.70 -23.30
C ASP A 5 -17.29 11.59 -22.36
N VAL A 6 -16.31 10.95 -21.70
CA VAL A 6 -16.62 10.27 -20.44
C VAL A 6 -16.69 11.37 -19.39
N PRO A 7 -17.85 11.63 -18.78
CA PRO A 7 -17.94 12.63 -17.73
C PRO A 7 -17.02 12.23 -16.60
N VAL A 8 -16.00 13.04 -16.34
CA VAL A 8 -15.17 12.94 -15.14
C VAL A 8 -16.07 13.39 -13.99
N ALA A 9 -16.78 12.46 -13.40
CA ALA A 9 -17.41 12.69 -12.11
C ALA A 9 -16.31 12.81 -11.08
N VAL A 10 -15.86 14.03 -10.83
CA VAL A 10 -15.06 14.34 -9.64
C VAL A 10 -16.00 14.19 -8.46
N TYR A 11 -15.95 13.06 -7.78
CA TYR A 11 -16.67 12.87 -6.53
C TYR A 11 -16.06 13.78 -5.48
N GLY A 12 -16.67 14.96 -5.29
CA GLY A 12 -16.44 15.76 -4.10
C GLY A 12 -17.00 15.04 -2.88
N SER A 13 -16.15 14.81 -1.88
CA SER A 13 -16.45 14.65 -0.45
C SER A 13 -17.52 13.66 0.04
N HIS A 14 -17.99 12.70 -0.71
CA HIS A 14 -18.69 11.56 -0.16
C HIS A 14 -17.77 10.35 -0.12
N VAL A 15 -17.16 10.13 1.04
CA VAL A 15 -16.52 8.86 1.42
C VAL A 15 -17.68 7.89 1.66
N GLU A 16 -18.09 7.15 0.64
CA GLU A 16 -18.81 5.91 0.90
C GLU A 16 -17.81 4.93 1.52
N ASN A 17 -18.16 4.42 2.70
CA ASN A 17 -17.39 3.42 3.43
C ASN A 17 -17.12 2.21 2.53
N SER A 18 -15.98 2.23 1.86
CA SER A 18 -15.42 1.02 1.30
C SER A 18 -14.69 0.28 2.40
N THR A 19 -14.77 -1.04 2.43
CA THR A 19 -14.16 -1.93 3.42
C THR A 19 -12.63 -1.86 3.52
N SER A 20 -12.01 -0.89 2.85
CA SER A 20 -10.59 -0.54 2.97
C SER A 20 -10.38 0.76 3.76
N ASP A 21 -11.25 1.09 4.70
CA ASP A 21 -11.17 2.26 5.60
C ASP A 21 -10.01 2.20 6.63
N ALA A 22 -9.02 1.34 6.43
CA ALA A 22 -7.77 1.51 7.13
C ALA A 22 -7.19 2.87 6.72
N ALA A 23 -7.05 3.77 7.67
CA ALA A 23 -6.35 5.03 7.47
C ALA A 23 -5.03 4.73 6.73
N VAL A 24 -4.70 5.54 5.73
CA VAL A 24 -3.44 5.36 4.99
C VAL A 24 -2.31 5.50 6.00
N ASP A 25 -1.64 4.39 6.33
CA ASP A 25 -0.48 4.42 7.22
C ASP A 25 0.72 4.96 6.45
N THR A 26 1.04 6.21 6.70
CA THR A 26 2.19 6.90 6.13
C THR A 26 3.37 6.99 7.11
N SER A 27 3.25 6.40 8.28
CA SER A 27 4.21 6.56 9.38
C SER A 27 5.64 6.14 9.02
N LEU A 28 5.80 5.03 8.30
CA LEU A 28 7.10 4.54 7.85
C LEU A 28 7.74 5.42 6.76
N LEU A 29 6.93 6.18 6.03
CA LEU A 29 7.39 7.03 4.94
C LEU A 29 7.71 8.46 5.40
N HIS A 30 7.32 8.85 6.62
CA HIS A 30 7.56 10.19 7.15
C HIS A 30 9.04 10.55 7.24
N SER A 31 9.91 9.59 7.55
CA SER A 31 11.35 9.84 7.68
C SER A 31 12.07 10.07 6.34
N MET A 32 11.44 9.72 5.24
CA MET A 32 12.03 9.78 3.89
C MET A 32 11.29 10.74 2.94
N SER A 33 10.35 11.51 3.47
CA SER A 33 9.48 12.37 2.66
C SER A 33 9.18 13.69 3.34
N GLN A 34 8.80 14.68 2.54
CA GLN A 34 8.41 16.02 2.97
C GLN A 34 7.24 16.52 2.13
N LEU A 35 6.60 17.61 2.56
CA LEU A 35 5.62 18.27 1.72
C LEU A 35 6.30 18.79 0.44
N ALA A 36 5.61 18.64 -0.69
CA ALA A 36 6.10 19.16 -1.96
C ALA A 36 6.30 20.68 -1.87
N THR A 37 7.50 21.12 -2.20
CA THR A 37 7.90 22.52 -2.12
C THR A 37 7.41 23.34 -3.32
N ASN A 38 7.20 22.69 -4.46
CA ASN A 38 6.66 23.31 -5.66
C ASN A 38 5.13 23.13 -5.71
N PRO A 39 4.34 24.22 -5.64
CA PRO A 39 2.86 24.13 -5.68
C PRO A 39 2.29 23.62 -7.00
N ASN A 40 3.09 23.64 -8.08
CA ASN A 40 2.68 23.16 -9.40
C ASN A 40 2.90 21.64 -9.59
N THR A 41 3.31 20.91 -8.56
CA THR A 41 3.39 19.44 -8.62
C THR A 41 2.01 18.81 -8.66
N THR A 42 1.96 17.61 -9.22
CA THR A 42 0.75 16.77 -9.29
C THR A 42 0.54 15.94 -8.02
N TYR A 43 1.40 16.11 -7.01
CA TYR A 43 1.39 15.38 -5.74
C TYR A 43 1.60 16.34 -4.56
N VAL A 44 1.26 15.90 -3.34
CA VAL A 44 1.38 16.70 -2.11
C VAL A 44 2.60 16.35 -1.25
N ILE A 45 3.10 15.11 -1.37
CA ILE A 45 4.29 14.63 -0.66
C ILE A 45 5.38 14.30 -1.68
N GLU A 46 6.60 14.77 -1.44
CA GLU A 46 7.78 14.42 -2.24
C GLU A 46 8.78 13.62 -1.41
N THR A 47 9.47 12.70 -2.06
CA THR A 47 10.56 11.93 -1.45
C THR A 47 11.78 12.83 -1.29
N ASP A 48 12.44 12.75 -0.13
CA ASP A 48 13.71 13.42 0.10
C ASP A 48 14.76 12.90 -0.89
N PRO A 49 15.44 13.78 -1.66
CA PRO A 49 16.47 13.38 -2.62
C PRO A 49 17.61 12.56 -2.04
N ASN A 50 17.82 12.59 -0.72
CA ASN A 50 18.82 11.77 -0.05
C ASN A 50 18.50 10.28 -0.04
N PHE A 51 17.23 9.90 -0.24
CA PHE A 51 16.80 8.50 -0.28
C PHE A 51 16.80 7.89 -1.68
N THR A 52 16.84 8.72 -2.72
CA THR A 52 16.95 8.23 -4.09
C THR A 52 17.61 9.26 -4.99
N ASN A 53 18.56 8.82 -5.80
CA ASN A 53 19.19 9.61 -6.85
C ASN A 53 18.37 9.61 -8.15
N ARG A 54 17.38 8.76 -8.25
CA ARG A 54 16.53 8.62 -9.41
C ARG A 54 15.33 9.56 -9.27
N ARG A 55 15.17 10.47 -10.22
CA ARG A 55 14.10 11.48 -10.22
C ARG A 55 12.81 11.04 -10.92
N ASN A 56 12.88 10.03 -11.78
CA ASN A 56 11.79 9.59 -12.63
C ASN A 56 11.37 8.16 -12.23
N PHE A 57 10.56 8.03 -11.20
CA PHE A 57 9.85 6.81 -10.91
C PHE A 57 8.51 6.78 -11.61
N LEU A 58 8.08 5.60 -12.00
CA LEU A 58 6.72 5.39 -12.48
C LEU A 58 5.73 5.82 -11.39
N SER A 59 4.85 6.74 -11.72
CA SER A 59 3.81 7.26 -10.83
C SER A 59 2.41 6.93 -11.35
N SER A 60 1.40 7.19 -10.53
CA SER A 60 -0.01 7.06 -10.91
C SER A 60 -0.46 8.02 -12.02
N ASP A 61 0.35 9.01 -12.40
CA ASP A 61 0.14 9.80 -13.62
C ASP A 61 0.08 8.91 -14.87
N TYR A 62 0.74 7.75 -14.82
CA TYR A 62 0.59 6.69 -15.81
C TYR A 62 -0.85 6.23 -15.98
N VAL A 63 -1.57 5.97 -14.88
CA VAL A 63 -3.00 5.58 -14.91
C VAL A 63 -3.85 6.67 -15.54
N LEU A 64 -3.63 7.93 -15.11
CA LEU A 64 -4.39 9.07 -15.64
C LEU A 64 -4.20 9.23 -17.14
N SER A 65 -2.96 9.12 -17.60
CA SER A 65 -2.64 9.19 -19.03
C SER A 65 -3.32 8.08 -19.84
N ARG A 66 -3.36 6.85 -19.30
CA ARG A 66 -4.02 5.69 -19.94
C ARG A 66 -5.55 5.82 -19.94
N LEU A 67 -6.10 6.55 -18.99
CA LEU A 67 -7.52 6.91 -18.93
C LEU A 67 -7.82 8.20 -19.73
N LYS A 68 -6.82 8.79 -20.39
CA LYS A 68 -6.92 10.06 -21.15
C LYS A 68 -7.33 11.25 -20.26
N LEU A 69 -6.89 11.26 -19.02
CA LEU A 69 -7.07 12.35 -18.08
C LEU A 69 -5.78 13.14 -17.94
N ASP A 70 -5.90 14.47 -17.85
CA ASP A 70 -4.77 15.34 -17.59
C ASP A 70 -4.40 15.32 -16.10
N PRO A 71 -3.20 14.86 -15.71
CA PRO A 71 -2.77 14.82 -14.31
C PRO A 71 -2.82 16.18 -13.59
N MET A 72 -2.76 17.29 -14.32
CA MET A 72 -2.82 18.64 -13.74
C MET A 72 -4.25 19.11 -13.43
N ASN A 73 -5.25 18.48 -14.05
CA ASN A 73 -6.66 18.88 -13.96
C ASN A 73 -7.51 17.95 -13.09
N VAL A 74 -6.89 17.04 -12.34
CA VAL A 74 -7.55 16.15 -11.39
C VAL A 74 -7.00 16.40 -9.98
N GLN A 75 -7.59 15.77 -8.98
CA GLN A 75 -7.07 15.82 -7.61
C GLN A 75 -5.58 15.46 -7.57
N LYS A 76 -4.80 16.15 -6.73
CA LYS A 76 -3.40 15.78 -6.51
C LYS A 76 -3.32 14.35 -5.98
N ARG A 77 -2.22 13.68 -6.33
CA ARG A 77 -1.87 12.37 -5.74
C ARG A 77 -1.25 12.60 -4.37
N LEU A 78 -1.28 11.56 -3.53
CA LEU A 78 -0.69 11.63 -2.20
C LEU A 78 0.82 11.89 -2.28
N GLY A 79 1.56 11.14 -3.09
CA GLY A 79 3.00 11.26 -3.18
C GLY A 79 3.54 11.19 -4.59
N ASP A 80 4.84 11.44 -4.73
CA ASP A 80 5.58 11.22 -5.97
C ASP A 80 5.68 9.71 -6.31
N GLY A 81 6.23 9.39 -7.47
CA GLY A 81 6.29 8.00 -7.95
C GLY A 81 7.04 7.04 -7.03
N TYR A 82 8.11 7.48 -6.38
CA TYR A 82 8.81 6.64 -5.41
C TYR A 82 7.97 6.40 -4.16
N TYR A 83 7.38 7.45 -3.61
CA TYR A 83 6.49 7.37 -2.46
C TYR A 83 5.31 6.41 -2.70
N GLU A 84 4.65 6.53 -3.85
CA GLU A 84 3.55 5.65 -4.24
C GLU A 84 3.96 4.19 -4.32
N GLN A 85 5.14 3.91 -4.92
CA GLN A 85 5.66 2.54 -5.00
C GLN A 85 5.92 1.96 -3.61
N GLN A 86 6.54 2.74 -2.70
CA GLN A 86 6.79 2.30 -1.34
C GLN A 86 5.47 2.03 -0.58
N LEU A 87 4.49 2.91 -0.74
CA LEU A 87 3.16 2.74 -0.13
C LEU A 87 2.49 1.43 -0.57
N VAL A 88 2.49 1.16 -1.87
CA VAL A 88 1.91 -0.09 -2.40
C VAL A 88 2.70 -1.32 -1.96
N MET A 89 4.04 -1.24 -1.93
CA MET A 89 4.87 -2.34 -1.42
C MET A 89 4.61 -2.66 0.04
N GLN A 90 4.47 -1.64 0.89
CA GLN A 90 4.11 -1.81 2.30
C GLN A 90 2.74 -2.48 2.44
N GLU A 91 1.78 -2.06 1.62
CA GLU A 91 0.44 -2.63 1.65
C GLU A 91 0.41 -4.10 1.19
N ILE A 92 1.19 -4.44 0.15
CA ILE A 92 1.39 -5.84 -0.26
C ILE A 92 1.97 -6.67 0.88
N MET A 93 3.03 -6.17 1.53
CA MET A 93 3.66 -6.83 2.65
C MET A 93 2.67 -7.01 3.81
N ARG A 94 1.93 -5.96 4.14
CA ARG A 94 0.94 -5.98 5.23
C ARG A 94 -0.15 -7.02 5.00
N GLN A 95 -0.67 -7.11 3.77
CA GLN A 95 -1.78 -8.00 3.46
C GLN A 95 -1.36 -9.45 3.16
N THR A 96 -0.17 -9.65 2.61
CA THR A 96 0.24 -10.98 2.08
C THR A 96 1.47 -11.57 2.74
N GLY A 97 2.18 -10.79 3.54
CA GLY A 97 3.47 -11.19 4.09
C GLY A 97 4.61 -11.31 3.07
N LYS A 98 4.38 -10.89 1.83
CA LYS A 98 5.34 -11.00 0.73
C LYS A 98 5.79 -9.61 0.28
N SER A 99 7.05 -9.48 -0.10
CA SER A 99 7.54 -8.26 -0.77
C SER A 99 7.09 -8.15 -2.23
N ARG A 100 6.69 -9.26 -2.83
CA ARG A 100 6.22 -9.37 -4.22
C ARG A 100 5.06 -10.35 -4.30
N LEU A 101 4.02 -10.00 -5.05
CA LEU A 101 2.90 -10.90 -5.34
C LEU A 101 3.34 -12.01 -6.31
N GLN A 102 4.22 -11.66 -7.24
CA GLN A 102 4.84 -12.59 -8.18
C GLN A 102 6.37 -12.55 -8.03
N SER A 103 7.01 -13.70 -8.04
CA SER A 103 8.46 -13.79 -8.00
C SER A 103 9.09 -13.28 -9.30
N GLY A 104 10.28 -12.68 -9.19
CA GLY A 104 11.05 -12.22 -10.34
C GLY A 104 10.74 -10.79 -10.84
N LEU A 105 9.70 -10.16 -10.32
CA LEU A 105 9.40 -8.76 -10.67
C LEU A 105 10.19 -7.77 -9.82
N SER A 106 10.62 -6.67 -10.44
CA SER A 106 11.05 -5.48 -9.71
C SER A 106 9.84 -4.76 -9.07
N ALA A 107 10.10 -3.84 -8.15
CA ALA A 107 9.05 -3.02 -7.54
C ALA A 107 8.26 -2.21 -8.59
N GLU A 108 8.96 -1.64 -9.56
CA GLU A 108 8.33 -0.84 -10.62
C GLU A 108 7.50 -1.69 -11.57
N GLU A 109 7.99 -2.87 -11.96
CA GLU A 109 7.24 -3.80 -12.81
C GLU A 109 5.98 -4.30 -12.13
N GLN A 110 6.07 -4.66 -10.85
CA GLN A 110 4.89 -5.04 -10.06
C GLN A 110 3.89 -3.90 -9.97
N TYR A 111 4.35 -2.68 -9.67
CA TYR A 111 3.47 -1.52 -9.58
C TYR A 111 2.79 -1.22 -10.93
N ARG A 112 3.53 -1.33 -12.04
CA ARG A 112 2.99 -1.18 -13.40
C ARG A 112 1.91 -2.22 -13.69
N GLN A 113 2.16 -3.49 -13.40
CA GLN A 113 1.18 -4.57 -13.65
C GLN A 113 -0.11 -4.34 -12.84
N LEU A 114 0.01 -3.96 -11.56
CA LEU A 114 -1.14 -3.66 -10.72
C LEU A 114 -1.95 -2.46 -11.23
N MET A 115 -1.27 -1.43 -11.75
CA MET A 115 -1.94 -0.29 -12.38
C MET A 115 -2.61 -0.66 -13.70
N ASP A 116 -1.97 -1.47 -14.55
CA ASP A 116 -2.56 -1.94 -15.81
C ASP A 116 -3.81 -2.78 -15.58
N ALA A 117 -3.77 -3.67 -14.59
CA ALA A 117 -4.94 -4.43 -14.15
C ALA A 117 -6.06 -3.50 -13.62
N GLY A 118 -5.70 -2.50 -12.82
CA GLY A 118 -6.63 -1.48 -12.34
C GLY A 118 -7.28 -0.66 -13.46
N ILE A 119 -6.51 -0.27 -14.47
CA ILE A 119 -7.04 0.41 -15.67
C ILE A 119 -8.05 -0.48 -16.39
N SER A 120 -7.75 -1.78 -16.55
CA SER A 120 -8.65 -2.73 -17.19
C SER A 120 -9.96 -2.87 -16.44
N VAL A 121 -9.91 -3.00 -15.12
CA VAL A 121 -11.10 -3.06 -14.25
C VAL A 121 -11.90 -1.76 -14.32
N THR A 122 -11.21 -0.61 -14.22
CA THR A 122 -11.83 0.72 -14.33
C THR A 122 -12.64 0.88 -15.62
N LYS A 123 -12.06 0.46 -16.75
CA LYS A 123 -12.73 0.55 -18.05
C LYS A 123 -13.87 -0.45 -18.19
N SER A 124 -13.66 -1.71 -17.80
CA SER A 124 -14.66 -2.77 -17.98
C SER A 124 -15.89 -2.62 -17.09
N GLN A 125 -15.72 -2.04 -15.90
CA GLN A 125 -16.78 -1.85 -14.92
C GLN A 125 -17.26 -0.39 -14.84
N SER A 126 -16.72 0.50 -15.67
CA SER A 126 -17.05 1.93 -15.69
C SER A 126 -16.91 2.60 -14.31
N ILE A 127 -15.81 2.30 -13.61
CA ILE A 127 -15.52 2.85 -12.29
C ILE A 127 -15.06 4.30 -12.43
N ALA A 128 -15.70 5.22 -11.71
CA ALA A 128 -15.28 6.62 -11.70
C ALA A 128 -13.92 6.79 -10.99
N LEU A 129 -13.09 7.73 -11.49
CA LEU A 129 -11.83 8.07 -10.82
C LEU A 129 -12.10 8.52 -9.38
N GLY A 130 -11.33 8.03 -8.45
CA GLY A 130 -11.44 8.36 -7.02
C GLY A 130 -12.39 7.45 -6.23
N ARG A 131 -13.21 6.64 -6.90
CA ARG A 131 -14.07 5.66 -6.25
C ARG A 131 -13.31 4.36 -5.96
N GLY A 132 -13.45 3.85 -4.75
CA GLY A 132 -12.97 2.52 -4.39
C GLY A 132 -13.89 1.39 -4.88
N LEU A 133 -13.43 0.15 -4.80
CA LEU A 133 -14.26 -1.02 -5.08
C LEU A 133 -15.18 -1.32 -3.90
N THR A 134 -16.42 -1.72 -4.22
CA THR A 134 -17.31 -2.35 -3.24
C THR A 134 -16.82 -3.77 -2.92
N GLU A 135 -17.30 -4.35 -1.83
CA GLU A 135 -16.99 -5.76 -1.50
C GLU A 135 -17.38 -6.73 -2.62
N ALA A 136 -18.52 -6.50 -3.26
CA ALA A 136 -19.00 -7.33 -4.35
C ALA A 136 -18.07 -7.24 -5.57
N GLU A 137 -17.64 -6.02 -5.92
CA GLU A 137 -16.68 -5.80 -7.01
C GLU A 137 -15.33 -6.44 -6.70
N GLN A 138 -14.84 -6.32 -5.46
CA GLN A 138 -13.59 -6.94 -5.05
C GLN A 138 -13.67 -8.48 -5.08
N LYS A 139 -14.78 -9.07 -4.64
CA LYS A 139 -15.00 -10.52 -4.73
C LYS A 139 -15.00 -11.07 -6.16
N ASN A 140 -15.27 -10.21 -7.14
CA ASN A 140 -15.29 -10.57 -8.55
C ASN A 140 -13.96 -10.31 -9.28
N LEU A 141 -12.95 -9.76 -8.60
CA LEU A 141 -11.62 -9.56 -9.19
C LEU A 141 -11.00 -10.89 -9.63
N LYS A 142 -10.38 -10.88 -10.80
CA LYS A 142 -9.64 -12.04 -11.36
C LYS A 142 -8.15 -11.95 -11.05
N GLU A 143 -7.66 -10.76 -10.80
CA GLU A 143 -6.27 -10.45 -10.49
C GLU A 143 -6.18 -9.30 -9.48
N ASP A 144 -5.02 -9.15 -8.85
CA ASP A 144 -4.76 -8.04 -7.93
C ASP A 144 -4.65 -6.74 -8.71
N VAL A 145 -5.20 -5.67 -8.17
CA VAL A 145 -5.25 -4.36 -8.85
C VAL A 145 -4.85 -3.22 -7.92
N VAL A 146 -4.35 -2.14 -8.51
CA VAL A 146 -4.24 -0.83 -7.86
C VAL A 146 -5.18 0.15 -8.56
N LEU A 147 -6.04 0.79 -7.78
CA LEU A 147 -6.90 1.89 -8.21
C LEU A 147 -6.49 3.19 -7.51
N LEU A 148 -6.75 4.32 -8.15
CA LEU A 148 -6.61 5.63 -7.52
C LEU A 148 -7.91 5.97 -6.80
N VAL A 149 -7.87 5.98 -5.46
CA VAL A 149 -9.02 6.22 -4.60
C VAL A 149 -8.87 7.56 -3.89
N SER A 150 -9.92 8.36 -3.90
CA SER A 150 -9.97 9.64 -3.19
C SER A 150 -10.08 9.39 -1.69
N LYS A 151 -9.07 9.83 -0.92
CA LYS A 151 -9.01 9.67 0.53
C LYS A 151 -8.64 10.96 1.22
N ALA A 152 -9.23 11.22 2.38
CA ALA A 152 -8.77 12.26 3.29
C ALA A 152 -7.54 11.75 4.04
N VAL A 153 -6.44 12.48 3.93
CA VAL A 153 -5.14 12.12 4.53
C VAL A 153 -4.66 13.27 5.40
N VAL A 154 -4.18 12.96 6.60
CA VAL A 154 -3.51 13.94 7.46
C VAL A 154 -2.06 14.06 7.00
N LEU A 155 -1.68 15.23 6.53
CA LEU A 155 -0.33 15.53 6.06
C LEU A 155 0.64 15.77 7.24
N PRO A 156 1.97 15.74 7.02
CA PRO A 156 2.98 15.96 8.05
C PRO A 156 2.84 17.31 8.80
N ASN A 157 2.20 18.30 8.18
CA ASN A 157 1.91 19.60 8.82
C ASN A 157 0.60 19.62 9.63
N GLY A 158 -0.07 18.47 9.80
CA GLY A 158 -1.33 18.33 10.53
C GLY A 158 -2.59 18.73 9.74
N LYS A 159 -2.45 19.22 8.52
CA LYS A 159 -3.61 19.52 7.67
C LYS A 159 -4.18 18.26 7.05
N THR A 160 -5.51 18.20 6.95
CA THR A 160 -6.20 17.12 6.21
C THR A 160 -6.47 17.60 4.79
N GLU A 161 -6.03 16.83 3.81
CA GLU A 161 -6.31 17.06 2.40
C GLU A 161 -6.93 15.81 1.77
N THR A 162 -7.83 16.00 0.83
CA THR A 162 -8.40 14.90 0.03
C THR A 162 -7.58 14.76 -1.25
N VAL A 163 -6.96 13.61 -1.38
CA VAL A 163 -6.01 13.29 -2.47
C VAL A 163 -6.30 11.92 -3.07
N LEU A 164 -5.84 11.69 -4.29
CA LEU A 164 -5.85 10.36 -4.91
C LEU A 164 -4.71 9.52 -4.33
N VAL A 165 -5.07 8.34 -3.83
CA VAL A 165 -4.14 7.40 -3.20
C VAL A 165 -4.16 6.09 -3.97
N PRO A 166 -3.01 5.58 -4.43
CA PRO A 166 -2.94 4.24 -5.02
C PRO A 166 -3.33 3.21 -3.95
N THR A 167 -4.42 2.52 -4.20
CA THR A 167 -5.03 1.59 -3.25
C THR A 167 -5.02 0.19 -3.84
N LEU A 168 -4.41 -0.75 -3.10
CA LEU A 168 -4.31 -2.15 -3.46
C LEU A 168 -5.61 -2.89 -3.15
N TYR A 169 -6.12 -3.61 -4.11
CA TYR A 169 -7.20 -4.59 -3.92
C TYR A 169 -6.72 -5.96 -4.38
N LEU A 170 -6.70 -6.92 -3.46
CA LEU A 170 -6.32 -8.28 -3.74
C LEU A 170 -7.51 -9.10 -4.24
N ALA A 171 -7.27 -9.92 -5.26
CA ALA A 171 -8.26 -10.88 -5.73
C ALA A 171 -8.56 -11.94 -4.65
N PRO A 172 -9.74 -12.59 -4.69
CA PRO A 172 -10.12 -13.58 -3.68
C PRO A 172 -9.18 -14.77 -3.55
N ASN A 173 -8.50 -15.15 -4.65
CA ASN A 173 -7.55 -16.26 -4.69
C ASN A 173 -6.14 -15.89 -4.26
N THR A 174 -5.84 -14.60 -4.02
CA THR A 174 -4.54 -14.16 -3.52
C THR A 174 -4.44 -14.48 -2.04
N LYS A 175 -3.41 -15.25 -1.66
CA LYS A 175 -3.19 -15.66 -0.29
C LYS A 175 -2.87 -14.42 0.58
N ARG A 176 -3.69 -14.21 1.61
CA ARG A 176 -3.49 -13.17 2.63
C ARG A 176 -2.89 -13.78 3.88
N VAL A 177 -2.26 -12.93 4.70
CA VAL A 177 -1.94 -13.26 6.08
C VAL A 177 -3.22 -13.14 6.88
N ASP A 178 -3.65 -14.23 7.51
CA ASP A 178 -4.89 -14.25 8.29
C ASP A 178 -4.82 -13.29 9.48
N GLY A 179 -5.89 -12.56 9.68
CA GLY A 179 -6.11 -11.38 10.48
C GLY A 179 -5.60 -11.40 11.92
N GLY A 180 -4.30 -11.27 12.11
CA GLY A 180 -3.66 -10.94 13.39
C GLY A 180 -3.27 -9.46 13.45
N ALA A 181 -2.85 -9.02 14.62
CA ALA A 181 -2.31 -7.69 14.81
C ALA A 181 -1.07 -7.47 13.92
N ASN A 182 -0.97 -6.27 13.34
CA ASN A 182 0.18 -5.89 12.55
C ASN A 182 1.05 -4.92 13.37
N LEU A 183 2.32 -5.27 13.53
CA LEU A 183 3.32 -4.43 14.17
C LEU A 183 4.39 -4.08 13.14
N GLN A 184 4.55 -2.78 12.88
CA GLN A 184 5.57 -2.28 11.96
C GLN A 184 6.40 -1.20 12.64
N ALA A 185 7.72 -1.25 12.46
CA ALA A 185 8.64 -0.26 13.00
C ALA A 185 9.97 -0.28 12.25
N GLN A 186 10.85 0.69 12.53
CA GLN A 186 12.21 0.68 12.02
C GLN A 186 13.03 -0.48 12.63
N SER A 187 12.87 -0.73 13.92
CA SER A 187 13.39 -1.90 14.64
C SER A 187 12.39 -2.32 15.70
N ILE A 188 12.23 -3.61 15.91
CA ILE A 188 11.31 -4.20 16.88
C ILE A 188 12.10 -5.05 17.85
N ASN A 189 11.91 -4.78 19.14
CA ASN A 189 12.47 -5.59 20.23
C ASN A 189 11.34 -5.95 21.19
N LEU A 190 10.98 -7.22 21.25
CA LEU A 190 9.95 -7.75 22.12
C LEU A 190 10.56 -8.72 23.14
N SER A 191 10.23 -8.50 24.42
CA SER A 191 10.52 -9.43 25.50
C SER A 191 9.20 -9.86 26.12
N VAL A 192 8.87 -11.14 25.98
CA VAL A 192 7.55 -11.69 26.34
C VAL A 192 7.74 -13.01 27.09
N ASP A 193 6.78 -13.38 27.90
CA ASP A 193 6.76 -14.72 28.47
C ASP A 193 6.24 -15.72 27.42
N THR A 194 5.05 -15.47 26.92
CA THR A 194 4.43 -16.28 25.87
C THR A 194 3.90 -15.39 24.76
N MET A 195 4.19 -15.75 23.52
CA MET A 195 3.68 -15.09 22.34
C MET A 195 2.98 -16.07 21.41
N HIS A 196 1.76 -15.72 21.03
CA HIS A 196 1.05 -16.33 19.91
C HIS A 196 0.76 -15.24 18.88
N THR A 197 1.20 -15.44 17.66
CA THR A 197 0.91 -14.52 16.55
C THR A 197 0.42 -15.25 15.33
N SER A 198 -0.60 -14.67 14.69
CA SER A 198 -1.09 -15.02 13.35
C SER A 198 -1.07 -13.80 12.43
N GLY A 199 -0.55 -12.68 12.93
CA GLY A 199 -0.43 -11.42 12.21
C GLY A 199 0.96 -11.19 11.63
N SER A 200 1.31 -9.93 11.42
CA SER A 200 2.63 -9.56 10.90
C SER A 200 3.42 -8.71 11.91
N ILE A 201 4.69 -9.06 12.08
CA ILE A 201 5.69 -8.30 12.83
C ILE A 201 6.81 -8.00 11.84
N VAL A 202 6.88 -6.76 11.36
CA VAL A 202 7.79 -6.38 10.29
C VAL A 202 8.61 -5.16 10.70
N ALA A 203 9.93 -5.24 10.54
CA ALA A 203 10.82 -4.10 10.73
C ALA A 203 11.68 -3.86 9.50
N ASP A 204 12.04 -2.58 9.27
CA ASP A 204 12.95 -2.20 8.19
C ASP A 204 14.38 -2.68 8.47
N LYS A 205 14.77 -2.72 9.75
CA LYS A 205 16.09 -3.16 10.21
C LYS A 205 16.00 -4.50 10.91
N ASP A 206 15.80 -4.51 12.21
CA ASP A 206 15.95 -5.70 13.04
C ASP A 206 14.65 -6.05 13.76
N VAL A 207 14.30 -7.32 13.78
CA VAL A 207 13.31 -7.89 14.69
C VAL A 207 14.01 -8.81 15.67
N THR A 208 13.89 -8.50 16.95
CA THR A 208 14.38 -9.36 18.04
C THR A 208 13.21 -9.72 18.95
N ILE A 209 12.96 -11.01 19.11
CA ILE A 209 11.90 -11.52 19.99
C ILE A 209 12.53 -12.52 20.94
N THR A 210 12.37 -12.29 22.24
CA THR A 210 12.86 -13.18 23.30
C THR A 210 11.71 -13.58 24.22
N GLY A 211 11.66 -14.83 24.63
CA GLY A 211 10.59 -15.32 25.52
C GLY A 211 10.80 -16.72 26.02
N ASN A 212 9.77 -17.30 26.65
CA ASN A 212 9.77 -18.71 27.02
C ASN A 212 9.13 -19.55 25.90
N THR A 213 7.97 -19.16 25.41
CA THR A 213 7.26 -19.86 24.34
C THR A 213 6.85 -18.87 23.25
N ILE A 214 7.22 -19.15 22.00
CA ILE A 214 6.93 -18.29 20.86
C ILE A 214 6.30 -19.13 19.75
N HIS A 215 5.03 -18.88 19.46
CA HIS A 215 4.26 -19.55 18.41
C HIS A 215 3.87 -18.56 17.31
N ASN A 216 4.27 -18.86 16.10
CA ASN A 216 3.86 -18.15 14.89
C ASN A 216 2.98 -19.07 14.04
N ASP A 217 1.69 -18.90 14.10
CA ASP A 217 0.70 -19.71 13.39
C ASP A 217 0.13 -18.89 12.19
N ASN A 218 0.56 -19.19 10.97
CA ASN A 218 0.25 -18.46 9.74
C ASN A 218 0.73 -16.99 9.68
N GLY A 219 1.45 -16.50 10.68
CA GLY A 219 1.92 -15.12 10.76
C GLY A 219 3.24 -14.87 10.00
N LEU A 220 3.61 -13.62 9.92
CA LEU A 220 4.89 -13.16 9.36
C LEU A 220 5.72 -12.44 10.43
N ILE A 221 6.94 -12.90 10.65
CA ILE A 221 7.96 -12.19 11.44
C ILE A 221 9.14 -11.91 10.50
N LYS A 222 9.42 -10.63 10.22
CA LYS A 222 10.42 -10.25 9.22
C LYS A 222 11.16 -8.97 9.58
N GLY A 223 12.48 -9.02 9.52
CA GLY A 223 13.40 -7.88 9.50
C GLY A 223 14.46 -8.06 8.43
N ASN A 224 15.33 -7.08 8.28
CA ASN A 224 16.60 -7.28 7.58
C ASN A 224 17.44 -8.34 8.33
N THR A 225 17.43 -8.27 9.66
CA THR A 225 17.88 -9.35 10.57
C THR A 225 16.70 -9.75 11.45
N THR A 226 16.40 -11.04 11.53
CA THR A 226 15.36 -11.58 12.42
C THR A 226 16.00 -12.54 13.41
N THR A 227 15.82 -12.26 14.70
CA THR A 227 16.30 -13.08 15.82
C THR A 227 15.13 -13.46 16.70
N VAL A 228 14.86 -14.75 16.84
CA VAL A 228 13.81 -15.28 17.71
C VAL A 228 14.45 -16.28 18.67
N ILE A 229 14.37 -16.02 19.98
CA ILE A 229 14.96 -16.85 21.02
C ILE A 229 13.87 -17.20 22.03
N ALA A 230 13.66 -18.49 22.27
CA ALA A 230 12.80 -18.96 23.33
C ALA A 230 13.55 -19.94 24.24
N ASN A 231 13.24 -19.92 25.54
CA ASN A 231 13.81 -20.87 26.49
C ASN A 231 13.20 -22.27 26.37
N ASP A 232 11.90 -22.34 26.04
CA ASP A 232 11.15 -23.60 25.98
C ASP A 232 10.86 -24.02 24.54
N GLU A 233 10.19 -23.18 23.76
CA GLU A 233 9.73 -23.55 22.40
C GLU A 233 9.64 -22.36 21.44
N VAL A 234 10.17 -22.53 20.23
CA VAL A 234 9.80 -21.73 19.06
C VAL A 234 9.09 -22.63 18.07
N ARG A 235 7.79 -22.36 17.83
CA ARG A 235 6.97 -23.08 16.84
C ARG A 235 6.53 -22.15 15.73
N ASN A 236 6.80 -22.55 14.50
CA ASN A 236 6.36 -21.85 13.30
C ASN A 236 5.50 -22.79 12.47
N THR A 237 4.18 -22.57 12.49
CA THR A 237 3.20 -23.40 11.78
C THR A 237 2.62 -22.63 10.60
N GLN A 238 3.01 -22.99 9.37
CA GLN A 238 2.56 -22.34 8.13
C GLN A 238 2.85 -20.84 8.06
N GLY A 239 3.62 -20.28 9.00
CA GLY A 239 4.08 -18.90 9.04
C GLY A 239 5.48 -18.72 8.43
N THR A 240 5.98 -17.50 8.49
CA THR A 240 7.33 -17.13 8.07
C THR A 240 8.06 -16.44 9.22
N ILE A 241 9.30 -16.82 9.46
CA ILE A 241 10.25 -16.15 10.36
C ILE A 241 11.54 -15.86 9.59
#